data_2f7b296c251e7e0a5cd2ab04270fbb65
#
_entry.id   2f7b296c251e7e0a5cd2ab04270fbb65
#
_cell.length_a   1.000
_cell.length_b   1.000
_cell.length_c   1.000
_cell.angle_alpha   90.00
_cell.angle_beta   90.00
_cell.angle_gamma   90.00
#
_symmetry.space_group_name_H-M   'P 1'
#
loop_
_entity.id
_entity.type
_entity.pdbx_description
1 polymer ?
#
loop_
_entity_poly.entity_id
_entity_poly.type
_entity_poly.pdbx_seq_one_letter_code
_entity_poly.pdbx_strand_id
1 'polypeptide(L)'
;MRFSTLIFLSGIILATSGMCSARNPSSSNCVAFAEASQHMGTSQCISGAVQSVETAGKGVTYLSFCKDTKACPFTVVVFPADLRKMGDIRQLEGRQIEIKGTIEDYDGRAQIILRRTQQLLGDAAFLLFPRVPTDYDVERQPHNSAGRIRHPKASKTKHTKQGQPVSIEDPGEPQ
;
A
#
# COMPACT_ATOMS: atom_id res chain seq x y z
N MET A 1 36.49 20.47 77.51
CA MET A 1 36.14 19.32 76.70
C MET A 1 35.24 19.80 75.56
N ARG A 2 35.79 19.85 74.33
CA ARG A 2 35.09 20.35 73.16
C ARG A 2 34.73 19.16 72.29
N PHE A 3 33.43 18.87 72.16
CA PHE A 3 32.94 17.83 71.23
C PHE A 3 32.68 18.51 69.86
N SER A 4 33.45 18.08 68.90
CA SER A 4 33.33 18.50 67.52
C SER A 4 32.38 17.54 66.80
N THR A 5 31.21 18.05 66.38
CA THR A 5 30.20 17.28 65.67
C THR A 5 30.45 17.37 64.16
N LEU A 6 30.92 16.27 63.57
CA LEU A 6 31.08 16.10 62.11
C LEU A 6 29.72 15.77 61.48
N ILE A 7 29.17 16.68 60.70
CA ILE A 7 27.97 16.47 59.87
C ILE A 7 28.41 15.93 58.53
N PHE A 8 28.15 14.63 58.26
CA PHE A 8 28.28 14.06 56.95
C PHE A 8 27.06 14.42 56.08
N LEU A 9 27.25 15.34 55.13
CA LEU A 9 26.29 15.58 54.05
C LEU A 9 26.44 14.48 53.01
N SER A 10 25.48 13.54 53.04
CA SER A 10 25.35 12.49 52.02
C SER A 10 24.60 13.10 50.82
N GLY A 11 25.35 13.41 49.76
CA GLY A 11 24.79 13.93 48.50
C GLY A 11 24.14 12.78 47.70
N ILE A 12 22.81 12.81 47.59
CA ILE A 12 22.07 11.93 46.71
C ILE A 12 22.15 12.48 45.30
N ILE A 13 22.93 11.88 44.42
CA ILE A 13 22.97 12.19 42.98
C ILE A 13 21.79 11.45 42.33
N LEU A 14 20.72 12.19 42.03
CA LEU A 14 19.64 11.71 41.14
C LEU A 14 20.17 11.69 39.71
N ALA A 15 20.51 10.49 39.22
CA ALA A 15 20.75 10.29 37.79
C ALA A 15 19.44 10.35 37.03
N THR A 16 19.13 11.49 36.43
CA THR A 16 18.04 11.63 35.47
C THR A 16 18.46 10.97 34.18
N SER A 17 18.00 9.72 33.93
CA SER A 17 18.12 9.03 32.65
C SER A 17 17.27 9.74 31.61
N GLY A 18 17.86 10.68 30.88
CA GLY A 18 17.24 11.30 29.73
C GLY A 18 17.01 10.24 28.66
N MET A 19 15.73 9.87 28.42
CA MET A 19 15.34 9.13 27.22
C MET A 19 15.67 9.98 26.01
N CYS A 20 16.81 9.71 25.38
CA CYS A 20 17.12 10.20 24.05
C CYS A 20 16.12 9.55 23.07
N SER A 21 15.00 10.21 22.78
CA SER A 21 14.22 9.92 21.58
C SER A 21 15.14 10.20 20.39
N ALA A 22 15.63 9.14 19.78
CA ALA A 22 16.33 9.22 18.49
C ALA A 22 15.32 9.76 17.47
N ARG A 23 15.29 11.09 17.29
CA ARG A 23 14.68 11.69 16.10
C ARG A 23 15.56 11.29 14.94
N ASN A 24 15.07 10.37 14.11
CA ASN A 24 15.66 10.17 12.79
C ASN A 24 15.68 11.55 12.09
N PRO A 25 16.83 12.03 11.62
CA PRO A 25 16.87 13.25 10.86
C PRO A 25 16.19 13.00 9.51
N SER A 26 14.90 13.26 9.43
CA SER A 26 14.25 13.48 8.13
C SER A 26 14.89 14.74 7.58
N SER A 27 15.75 14.60 6.59
CA SER A 27 16.50 15.71 5.98
C SER A 27 15.64 16.62 5.11
N SER A 28 14.33 16.44 5.13
CA SER A 28 13.35 17.21 4.38
C SER A 28 12.39 17.95 5.32
N ASN A 29 11.98 19.16 4.89
CA ASN A 29 10.95 19.95 5.55
C ASN A 29 9.55 19.34 5.38
N CYS A 30 9.41 18.02 5.53
CA CYS A 30 8.13 17.35 5.47
C CYS A 30 7.43 17.35 6.83
N VAL A 31 6.14 17.58 6.81
CA VAL A 31 5.25 17.53 7.98
C VAL A 31 5.06 16.07 8.39
N ALA A 32 5.01 15.76 9.68
CA ALA A 32 4.70 14.43 10.14
C ALA A 32 3.25 14.03 9.78
N PHE A 33 3.01 12.77 9.42
CA PHE A 33 1.66 12.30 9.03
C PHE A 33 0.59 12.57 10.11
N ALA A 34 0.98 12.61 11.38
CA ALA A 34 0.07 12.89 12.49
C ALA A 34 -0.49 14.33 12.48
N GLU A 35 0.22 15.25 11.84
CA GLU A 35 -0.14 16.67 11.73
C GLU A 35 -0.80 16.98 10.39
N ALA A 36 -0.94 16.02 9.48
CA ALA A 36 -1.46 16.23 8.13
C ALA A 36 -2.86 16.87 8.12
N SER A 37 -3.71 16.56 9.09
CA SER A 37 -5.05 17.15 9.22
C SER A 37 -5.07 18.66 9.40
N GLN A 38 -3.98 19.26 9.92
CA GLN A 38 -3.85 20.70 10.09
C GLN A 38 -3.53 21.42 8.77
N HIS A 39 -3.20 20.68 7.72
CA HIS A 39 -2.77 21.19 6.42
C HIS A 39 -3.73 20.81 5.28
N MET A 40 -4.98 20.45 5.60
CA MET A 40 -5.99 20.12 4.60
C MET A 40 -6.18 21.28 3.60
N GLY A 41 -6.38 20.96 2.34
CA GLY A 41 -6.52 21.93 1.24
C GLY A 41 -5.20 22.48 0.71
N THR A 42 -4.05 22.18 1.34
CA THR A 42 -2.73 22.67 0.90
C THR A 42 -1.91 21.56 0.27
N SER A 43 -0.92 21.93 -0.56
CA SER A 43 0.05 20.99 -1.12
C SER A 43 1.27 20.95 -0.22
N GLN A 44 1.51 19.82 0.42
CA GLN A 44 2.58 19.63 1.39
C GLN A 44 3.38 18.35 1.10
N CYS A 45 4.54 18.26 1.72
CA CYS A 45 5.27 17.02 1.89
C CYS A 45 4.91 16.41 3.23
N ILE A 46 4.45 15.17 3.24
CA ILE A 46 4.13 14.40 4.44
C ILE A 46 5.12 13.26 4.58
N SER A 47 5.62 13.06 5.80
CA SER A 47 6.55 11.99 6.14
C SER A 47 5.96 11.02 7.16
N GLY A 48 6.28 9.73 7.03
CA GLY A 48 5.85 8.71 7.98
C GLY A 48 6.26 7.29 7.59
N ALA A 49 6.17 6.37 8.55
CA ALA A 49 6.39 4.96 8.31
C ALA A 49 5.08 4.29 7.90
N VAL A 50 5.08 3.64 6.75
CA VAL A 50 3.93 2.84 6.27
C VAL A 50 3.81 1.58 7.12
N GLN A 51 2.69 1.40 7.79
CA GLN A 51 2.41 0.23 8.63
C GLN A 51 1.76 -0.90 7.86
N SER A 52 0.88 -0.57 6.91
CA SER A 52 0.23 -1.55 6.04
C SER A 52 -0.09 -0.98 4.67
N VAL A 53 -0.14 -1.88 3.67
CA VAL A 53 -0.60 -1.60 2.31
C VAL A 53 -1.72 -2.56 1.99
N GLU A 54 -2.96 -2.07 1.96
CA GLU A 54 -4.15 -2.88 1.81
C GLU A 54 -4.94 -2.48 0.56
N THR A 55 -5.44 -3.47 -0.16
CA THR A 55 -6.34 -3.24 -1.29
C THR A 55 -7.77 -3.58 -0.88
N ALA A 56 -8.65 -2.59 -0.93
CA ALA A 56 -10.07 -2.74 -0.61
C ALA A 56 -10.92 -2.93 -1.89
N GLY A 57 -12.23 -2.99 -1.70
CA GLY A 57 -13.18 -3.17 -2.79
C GLY A 57 -12.94 -2.19 -3.97
N LYS A 58 -13.20 -2.64 -5.19
CA LYS A 58 -12.95 -1.93 -6.45
C LYS A 58 -11.45 -1.68 -6.74
N GLY A 59 -10.55 -2.38 -6.03
CA GLY A 59 -9.11 -2.33 -6.30
C GLY A 59 -8.39 -1.06 -5.84
N VAL A 60 -9.02 -0.26 -4.98
CA VAL A 60 -8.38 0.91 -4.38
C VAL A 60 -7.39 0.44 -3.32
N THR A 61 -6.16 0.92 -3.40
CA THR A 61 -5.11 0.57 -2.45
C THR A 61 -4.86 1.72 -1.48
N TYR A 62 -4.76 1.38 -0.21
CA TYR A 62 -4.55 2.31 0.90
C TYR A 62 -3.21 2.02 1.56
N LEU A 63 -2.40 3.06 1.77
CA LEU A 63 -1.21 3.01 2.62
C LEU A 63 -1.57 3.64 3.95
N SER A 64 -1.52 2.86 5.01
CA SER A 64 -1.80 3.32 6.37
C SER A 64 -0.50 3.55 7.14
N PHE A 65 -0.47 4.60 7.94
CA PHE A 65 0.66 4.99 8.78
C PHE A 65 0.47 4.61 10.25
N CYS A 66 -0.67 4.00 10.56
CA CYS A 66 -1.02 3.56 11.90
C CYS A 66 -1.34 2.06 11.92
N LYS A 67 -1.18 1.43 13.09
CA LYS A 67 -1.59 0.03 13.29
C LYS A 67 -3.11 -0.11 13.22
N ASP A 68 -3.85 0.86 13.80
CA ASP A 68 -5.30 0.93 13.65
C ASP A 68 -5.63 1.85 12.47
N THR A 69 -5.99 1.25 11.34
CA THR A 69 -6.30 1.97 10.10
C THR A 69 -7.55 2.84 10.22
N LYS A 70 -8.48 2.49 11.14
CA LYS A 70 -9.73 3.25 11.34
C LYS A 70 -9.50 4.54 12.12
N ALA A 71 -8.57 4.53 13.06
CA ALA A 71 -8.21 5.69 13.88
C ALA A 71 -7.05 6.52 13.30
N CYS A 72 -6.55 6.16 12.11
CA CYS A 72 -5.42 6.86 11.51
C CYS A 72 -5.84 8.24 10.98
N PRO A 73 -5.14 9.32 11.37
CA PRO A 73 -5.49 10.69 10.94
C PRO A 73 -5.13 10.96 9.48
N PHE A 74 -4.28 10.13 8.88
CA PHE A 74 -3.79 10.32 7.52
C PHE A 74 -3.68 8.99 6.77
N THR A 75 -4.01 9.02 5.49
CA THR A 75 -3.94 7.86 4.59
C THR A 75 -3.46 8.28 3.21
N VAL A 76 -2.70 7.44 2.53
CA VAL A 76 -2.42 7.61 1.10
C VAL A 76 -3.29 6.67 0.31
N VAL A 77 -3.95 7.20 -0.72
CA VAL A 77 -4.90 6.46 -1.56
C VAL A 77 -4.34 6.31 -2.96
N VAL A 78 -4.41 5.10 -3.51
CA VAL A 78 -3.97 4.78 -4.88
C VAL A 78 -5.10 4.11 -5.64
N PHE A 79 -5.53 4.73 -6.72
CA PHE A 79 -6.56 4.15 -7.57
C PHE A 79 -6.01 3.07 -8.49
N PRO A 80 -6.83 2.09 -8.91
CA PRO A 80 -6.38 0.96 -9.74
C PRO A 80 -5.70 1.38 -11.04
N ALA A 81 -6.19 2.47 -11.65
CA ALA A 81 -5.64 3.00 -12.89
C ALA A 81 -4.21 3.54 -12.72
N ASP A 82 -3.92 4.13 -11.56
CA ASP A 82 -2.61 4.68 -11.24
C ASP A 82 -1.66 3.59 -10.71
N LEU A 83 -2.18 2.62 -9.95
CA LEU A 83 -1.43 1.46 -9.50
C LEU A 83 -0.85 0.66 -10.69
N ARG A 84 -1.63 0.47 -11.77
CA ARG A 84 -1.15 -0.22 -12.98
C ARG A 84 0.02 0.50 -13.66
N LYS A 85 0.08 1.83 -13.55
CA LYS A 85 1.16 2.64 -14.14
C LYS A 85 2.41 2.64 -13.26
N MET A 86 2.21 2.73 -11.96
CA MET A 86 3.31 2.83 -11.00
C MET A 86 3.98 1.48 -10.73
N GLY A 87 3.20 0.41 -10.66
CA GLY A 87 3.67 -0.93 -10.29
C GLY A 87 3.30 -1.33 -8.87
N ASP A 88 3.96 -2.36 -8.35
CA ASP A 88 3.65 -2.95 -7.06
C ASP A 88 4.20 -2.12 -5.89
N ILE A 89 3.34 -1.29 -5.32
CA ILE A 89 3.65 -0.39 -4.20
C ILE A 89 3.65 -1.08 -2.84
N ARG A 90 3.34 -2.40 -2.75
CA ARG A 90 3.36 -3.14 -1.47
C ARG A 90 4.74 -3.15 -0.81
N GLN A 91 5.80 -2.99 -1.61
CA GLN A 91 7.17 -2.85 -1.06
C GLN A 91 7.38 -1.56 -0.25
N LEU A 92 6.42 -0.64 -0.20
CA LEU A 92 6.45 0.51 0.69
C LEU A 92 6.08 0.14 2.13
N GLU A 93 5.47 -1.03 2.35
CA GLU A 93 5.13 -1.50 3.69
C GLU A 93 6.39 -1.66 4.57
N GLY A 94 6.31 -1.18 5.79
CA GLY A 94 7.41 -1.15 6.74
C GLY A 94 8.48 -0.07 6.46
N ARG A 95 8.33 0.75 5.41
CA ARG A 95 9.31 1.77 5.05
C ARG A 95 8.91 3.16 5.54
N GLN A 96 9.90 3.95 5.89
CA GLN A 96 9.75 5.39 6.03
C GLN A 96 9.64 6.00 4.63
N ILE A 97 8.58 6.74 4.37
CA ILE A 97 8.37 7.43 3.10
C ILE A 97 8.12 8.92 3.30
N GLU A 98 8.37 9.66 2.26
CA GLU A 98 8.01 11.06 2.10
C GLU A 98 7.16 11.18 0.84
N ILE A 99 6.00 11.81 0.95
CA ILE A 99 5.07 11.97 -0.16
C ILE A 99 4.63 13.41 -0.29
N LYS A 100 4.71 13.95 -1.51
CA LYS A 100 4.26 15.30 -1.85
C LYS A 100 2.93 15.26 -2.59
N GLY A 101 1.98 16.05 -2.11
CA GLY A 101 0.67 16.16 -2.76
C GLY A 101 -0.26 17.13 -2.06
N THR A 102 -1.41 17.35 -2.66
CA THR A 102 -2.49 18.10 -2.02
C THR A 102 -3.15 17.20 -0.97
N ILE A 103 -3.27 17.73 0.24
CA ILE A 103 -3.96 17.03 1.32
C ILE A 103 -5.45 17.30 1.18
N GLU A 104 -6.20 16.28 0.85
CA GLU A 104 -7.65 16.34 0.68
C GLU A 104 -8.35 15.90 1.98
N ASP A 105 -9.53 16.44 2.23
CA ASP A 105 -10.42 15.95 3.27
C ASP A 105 -11.31 14.85 2.68
N TYR A 106 -11.29 13.69 3.30
CA TYR A 106 -12.22 12.62 2.99
C TYR A 106 -12.84 12.07 4.29
N ASP A 107 -14.11 12.39 4.51
CA ASP A 107 -14.85 11.98 5.70
C ASP A 107 -14.15 12.37 7.02
N GLY A 108 -13.65 13.63 7.07
CA GLY A 108 -12.96 14.20 8.22
C GLY A 108 -11.52 13.69 8.42
N ARG A 109 -10.97 12.94 7.47
CA ARG A 109 -9.59 12.44 7.51
C ARG A 109 -8.75 13.01 6.39
N ALA A 110 -7.51 13.35 6.72
CA ALA A 110 -6.56 13.82 5.73
C ALA A 110 -6.10 12.68 4.82
N GLN A 111 -6.09 12.91 3.51
CA GLN A 111 -5.56 11.97 2.54
C GLN A 111 -4.74 12.65 1.46
N ILE A 112 -3.79 11.91 0.87
CA ILE A 112 -3.14 12.27 -0.38
C ILE A 112 -3.44 11.18 -1.41
N ILE A 113 -3.83 11.58 -2.63
CA ILE A 113 -3.96 10.65 -3.74
C ILE A 113 -2.60 10.51 -4.42
N LEU A 114 -2.02 9.32 -4.36
CA LEU A 114 -0.78 8.97 -5.05
C LEU A 114 -1.11 8.53 -6.48
N ARG A 115 -0.78 9.37 -7.46
CA ARG A 115 -1.07 9.15 -8.89
C ARG A 115 0.15 8.74 -9.69
N ARG A 116 1.35 9.03 -9.18
CA ARG A 116 2.63 8.78 -9.86
C ARG A 116 3.77 8.70 -8.85
N THR A 117 4.79 7.94 -9.20
CA THR A 117 5.97 7.69 -8.35
C THR A 117 6.76 8.96 -8.02
N GLN A 118 6.70 9.98 -8.89
CA GLN A 118 7.39 11.27 -8.67
C GLN A 118 6.84 12.06 -7.47
N GLN A 119 5.71 11.66 -6.89
CA GLN A 119 5.21 12.22 -5.64
C GLN A 119 5.96 11.66 -4.43
N LEU A 120 6.60 10.50 -4.57
CA LEU A 120 7.46 9.92 -3.55
C LEU A 120 8.81 10.64 -3.55
N LEU A 121 9.29 10.97 -2.37
CA LEU A 121 10.56 11.68 -2.16
C LEU A 121 11.48 10.81 -1.29
N GLY A 122 12.68 11.32 -1.01
CA GLY A 122 13.67 10.60 -0.21
C GLY A 122 14.02 9.25 -0.82
N ASP A 123 14.27 8.25 0.02
CA ASP A 123 14.66 6.89 -0.41
C ASP A 123 13.58 6.20 -1.25
N ALA A 124 12.31 6.51 -1.01
CA ALA A 124 11.20 5.95 -1.76
C ALA A 124 11.17 6.38 -3.23
N ALA A 125 11.74 7.54 -3.57
CA ALA A 125 11.83 8.03 -4.94
C ALA A 125 12.71 7.17 -5.85
N PHE A 126 13.66 6.43 -5.26
CA PHE A 126 14.60 5.57 -6.00
C PHE A 126 14.15 4.12 -6.08
N LEU A 127 12.99 3.78 -5.49
CA LEU A 127 12.47 2.42 -5.57
C LEU A 127 11.98 2.11 -6.99
N LEU A 128 12.40 0.96 -7.49
CA LEU A 128 11.88 0.39 -8.71
C LEU A 128 10.67 -0.48 -8.35
N PHE A 129 9.49 -0.04 -8.75
CA PHE A 129 8.28 -0.82 -8.55
C PHE A 129 8.11 -1.81 -9.69
N PRO A 130 8.20 -3.14 -9.44
CA PRO A 130 7.95 -4.13 -10.48
C PRO A 130 6.51 -3.99 -10.99
N ARG A 131 6.30 -4.34 -12.24
CA ARG A 131 4.94 -4.33 -12.81
C ARG A 131 4.05 -5.27 -12.00
N VAL A 132 2.85 -4.81 -11.72
CA VAL A 132 1.83 -5.68 -11.13
C VAL A 132 1.59 -6.84 -12.09
N PRO A 133 1.68 -8.11 -11.64
CA PRO A 133 1.43 -9.26 -12.49
C PRO A 133 0.08 -9.14 -13.20
N THR A 134 0.01 -9.57 -14.47
CA THR A 134 -1.21 -9.46 -15.28
C THR A 134 -2.37 -10.33 -14.78
N ASP A 135 -2.07 -11.30 -13.95
CA ASP A 135 -3.03 -12.16 -13.24
C ASP A 135 -3.41 -11.61 -11.86
N TYR A 136 -2.80 -10.50 -11.45
CA TYR A 136 -3.16 -9.79 -10.24
C TYR A 136 -4.47 -9.06 -10.46
N ASP A 137 -5.52 -9.53 -9.80
CA ASP A 137 -6.83 -8.89 -9.81
C ASP A 137 -6.81 -7.69 -8.85
N VAL A 138 -6.55 -6.50 -9.39
CA VAL A 138 -6.55 -5.24 -8.60
C VAL A 138 -7.95 -4.86 -8.10
N GLU A 139 -9.00 -5.56 -8.55
CA GLU A 139 -10.37 -5.33 -8.09
C GLU A 139 -10.76 -6.24 -6.92
N ARG A 140 -9.97 -7.29 -6.69
CA ARG A 140 -10.13 -8.20 -5.57
C ARG A 140 -8.90 -8.14 -4.69
N GLN A 141 -9.07 -8.31 -3.40
CA GLN A 141 -7.92 -8.54 -2.53
C GLN A 141 -7.12 -9.74 -3.08
N PRO A 142 -5.78 -9.71 -3.03
CA PRO A 142 -4.95 -10.81 -3.50
C PRO A 142 -5.17 -12.02 -2.59
N HIS A 143 -6.25 -12.73 -2.84
CA HIS A 143 -6.43 -14.06 -2.28
C HIS A 143 -5.53 -14.99 -3.07
N ASN A 144 -4.32 -15.23 -2.54
CA ASN A 144 -3.47 -16.32 -2.95
C ASN A 144 -3.33 -16.47 -4.47
N SER A 145 -2.53 -15.62 -5.09
CA SER A 145 -2.05 -15.84 -6.46
C SER A 145 -1.15 -17.09 -6.57
N ALA A 146 -0.91 -17.80 -5.46
CA ALA A 146 -0.31 -19.12 -5.47
C ALA A 146 -1.34 -20.12 -5.97
N GLY A 147 -1.39 -20.34 -7.29
CA GLY A 147 -1.99 -21.53 -7.83
C GLY A 147 -3.17 -21.40 -8.76
N ARG A 148 -3.36 -20.30 -9.48
CA ARG A 148 -4.17 -20.39 -10.69
C ARG A 148 -3.38 -21.11 -11.78
N ILE A 149 -3.46 -22.43 -11.79
CA ILE A 149 -3.04 -23.25 -12.90
C ILE A 149 -3.83 -22.73 -14.11
N ARG A 150 -3.14 -22.10 -15.07
CA ARG A 150 -3.74 -21.77 -16.35
C ARG A 150 -4.09 -23.10 -17.02
N HIS A 151 -5.36 -23.45 -17.04
CA HIS A 151 -5.81 -24.50 -17.92
C HIS A 151 -5.46 -24.05 -19.33
N PRO A 152 -4.74 -24.90 -20.14
CA PRO A 152 -4.50 -24.59 -21.52
C PRO A 152 -5.85 -24.33 -22.17
N LYS A 153 -6.03 -23.19 -22.84
CA LYS A 153 -7.20 -22.94 -23.65
C LYS A 153 -7.32 -24.14 -24.62
N ALA A 154 -8.41 -24.90 -24.48
CA ALA A 154 -8.73 -25.95 -25.43
C ALA A 154 -8.66 -25.32 -26.83
N SER A 155 -7.74 -25.82 -27.64
CA SER A 155 -7.61 -25.47 -29.03
C SER A 155 -8.97 -25.68 -29.67
N LYS A 156 -9.59 -24.62 -30.17
CA LYS A 156 -10.80 -24.74 -31.00
C LYS A 156 -10.36 -25.49 -32.27
N THR A 157 -10.55 -26.78 -32.28
CA THR A 157 -10.44 -27.58 -33.48
C THR A 157 -11.44 -27.01 -34.48
N LYS A 158 -10.95 -26.47 -35.59
CA LYS A 158 -11.78 -26.08 -36.72
C LYS A 158 -12.49 -27.33 -37.16
N HIS A 159 -13.80 -27.41 -36.95
CA HIS A 159 -14.64 -28.38 -37.61
C HIS A 159 -14.57 -28.10 -39.10
N THR A 160 -13.80 -28.90 -39.80
CA THR A 160 -13.85 -29.04 -41.25
C THR A 160 -15.23 -29.60 -41.57
N LYS A 161 -16.03 -28.81 -42.28
CA LYS A 161 -17.26 -29.31 -42.90
C LYS A 161 -16.89 -30.39 -43.91
N GLN A 162 -17.17 -31.63 -43.60
CA GLN A 162 -17.08 -32.71 -44.56
C GLN A 162 -18.27 -33.63 -44.34
N GLY A 163 -19.04 -33.85 -45.40
CA GLY A 163 -20.04 -34.88 -45.47
C GLY A 163 -21.47 -34.37 -45.67
N GLN A 164 -21.86 -34.27 -46.93
CA GLN A 164 -23.25 -34.26 -47.35
C GLN A 164 -23.98 -35.49 -46.79
N PRO A 165 -25.26 -35.38 -46.40
CA PRO A 165 -26.06 -36.54 -46.05
C PRO A 165 -26.36 -37.32 -47.35
N VAL A 166 -25.98 -38.56 -47.41
CA VAL A 166 -26.39 -39.52 -48.41
C VAL A 166 -27.86 -39.84 -48.12
N SER A 167 -28.74 -39.55 -49.10
CA SER A 167 -30.13 -40.01 -49.12
C SER A 167 -30.17 -41.51 -49.20
N ILE A 168 -30.65 -42.18 -48.18
CA ILE A 168 -31.02 -43.62 -48.24
C ILE A 168 -32.43 -43.64 -48.78
N GLU A 169 -32.54 -44.13 -50.04
CA GLU A 169 -33.81 -44.56 -50.66
C GLU A 169 -34.38 -45.70 -49.88
N ASP A 170 -35.64 -45.58 -49.53
CA ASP A 170 -36.46 -46.58 -48.87
C ASP A 170 -36.90 -47.66 -49.96
N PRO A 171 -36.58 -48.97 -49.82
CA PRO A 171 -37.08 -50.00 -50.74
C PRO A 171 -38.48 -50.39 -50.29
N GLY A 172 -39.41 -50.16 -51.19
CA GLY A 172 -40.84 -50.38 -51.12
C GLY A 172 -41.32 -51.66 -50.48
N GLU A 173 -42.43 -51.55 -49.88
CA GLU A 173 -43.31 -52.54 -49.34
C GLU A 173 -43.96 -53.36 -50.46
N PRO A 174 -43.96 -54.70 -50.41
CA PRO A 174 -44.77 -55.51 -51.32
C PRO A 174 -46.15 -55.80 -50.71
N GLN A 175 -47.10 -55.76 -51.55
CA GLN A 175 -48.55 -56.03 -51.29
C GLN A 175 -48.82 -57.42 -50.70
#